data_4b4daae57e6d7cba5e4bdfd91cdce378
#
_entry.id   4b4daae57e6d7cba5e4bdfd91cdce378
#
_cell.length_a   1.000
_cell.length_b   1.000
_cell.length_c   1.000
_cell.angle_alpha   90.00
_cell.angle_beta   90.00
_cell.angle_gamma   90.00
#
_symmetry.space_group_name_H-M   'P 1'
#
loop_
_entity.id
_entity.type
_entity.pdbx_description
1 polymer ?
#
loop_
_entity_poly.entity_id
_entity_poly.type
_entity_poly.pdbx_seq_one_letter_code
_entity_poly.pdbx_strand_id
1 'polypeptide(L)'
;MAIWQFELLFIPRERAIAELGSPEARMPAEKWDAIDWWSRHQPPSDFQTRIAALLPAYDSWSTEILMWGSEDSDRIHVCLDETRERLEEVSVRIDLRKPCQQIARAISDLAQHADCVLAAWPHHTFEPSFERLMAEIAGSESARFVRASREYFEELSRDPNKEARGWTRK
;
A
#
# COMPACT_ATOMS: atom_id res chain seq x y z
N MET A 1 4.85 10.37 -4.25
CA MET A 1 3.62 9.73 -3.77
C MET A 1 2.49 10.76 -3.79
N ALA A 2 1.34 10.44 -4.34
CA ALA A 2 0.20 11.34 -4.34
C ALA A 2 -0.54 11.23 -2.99
N ILE A 3 -0.90 12.37 -2.41
CA ILE A 3 -1.49 12.46 -1.06
C ILE A 3 -2.81 11.68 -0.90
N TRP A 4 -3.51 11.37 -1.99
CA TRP A 4 -4.75 10.59 -2.00
C TRP A 4 -4.54 9.09 -2.13
N GLN A 5 -3.30 8.62 -2.18
CA GLN A 5 -2.98 7.20 -2.27
C GLN A 5 -2.58 6.66 -0.89
N PHE A 6 -3.18 5.54 -0.51
CA PHE A 6 -2.76 4.78 0.65
C PHE A 6 -1.71 3.77 0.23
N GLU A 7 -0.53 3.83 0.84
CA GLU A 7 0.60 2.95 0.54
C GLU A 7 0.79 1.91 1.63
N LEU A 8 1.09 0.69 1.21
CA LEU A 8 1.42 -0.41 2.09
C LEU A 8 2.45 -1.35 1.45
N LEU A 9 3.12 -2.13 2.30
CA LEU A 9 4.09 -3.14 1.93
C LEU A 9 3.62 -4.53 2.37
N PHE A 10 4.03 -5.55 1.64
CA PHE A 10 3.91 -6.94 2.05
C PHE A 10 5.19 -7.35 2.77
N ILE A 11 5.05 -7.86 3.97
CA ILE A 11 6.18 -8.33 4.79
C ILE A 11 5.97 -9.81 5.10
N PRO A 12 6.91 -10.69 4.76
CA PRO A 12 6.82 -12.10 5.11
C PRO A 12 6.57 -12.28 6.61
N ARG A 13 5.54 -13.04 6.96
CA ARG A 13 5.07 -13.23 8.35
C ARG A 13 6.19 -13.76 9.25
N GLU A 14 6.89 -14.79 8.80
CA GLU A 14 8.01 -15.37 9.56
C GLU A 14 9.08 -14.30 9.86
N ARG A 15 9.39 -13.46 8.86
CA ARG A 15 10.38 -12.40 9.03
C ARG A 15 9.88 -11.30 9.98
N ALA A 16 8.62 -10.91 9.88
CA ALA A 16 8.01 -9.96 10.81
C ALA A 16 8.11 -10.47 12.26
N ILE A 17 7.79 -11.73 12.51
CA ILE A 17 7.89 -12.32 13.85
C ILE A 17 9.35 -12.36 14.32
N ALA A 18 10.29 -12.73 13.46
CA ALA A 18 11.71 -12.83 13.81
C ALA A 18 12.32 -11.47 14.19
N GLU A 19 11.98 -10.41 13.43
CA GLU A 19 12.57 -9.07 13.63
C GLU A 19 11.79 -8.20 14.63
N LEU A 20 10.47 -8.38 14.71
CA LEU A 20 9.59 -7.55 15.53
C LEU A 20 9.07 -8.26 16.78
N GLY A 21 9.23 -9.59 16.86
CA GLY A 21 8.67 -10.41 17.94
C GLY A 21 7.17 -10.67 17.83
N SER A 22 6.49 -10.08 16.86
CA SER A 22 5.04 -10.18 16.64
C SER A 22 4.70 -9.87 15.18
N PRO A 23 3.64 -10.48 14.62
CA PRO A 23 3.11 -10.08 13.31
C PRO A 23 2.48 -8.67 13.33
N GLU A 24 2.10 -8.19 14.51
CA GLU A 24 1.60 -6.81 14.70
C GLU A 24 2.55 -6.04 15.61
N ALA A 25 3.31 -5.13 15.03
CA ALA A 25 4.32 -4.35 15.76
C ALA A 25 4.59 -3.00 15.09
N ARG A 26 5.29 -2.13 15.81
CA ARG A 26 5.81 -0.86 15.30
C ARG A 26 7.31 -0.83 15.42
N MET A 27 7.99 -0.24 14.44
CA MET A 27 9.43 -0.11 14.41
C MET A 27 9.83 1.29 13.94
N PRO A 28 10.91 1.89 14.48
CA PRO A 28 11.49 3.12 13.92
C PRO A 28 11.98 2.93 12.49
N ALA A 29 11.86 3.97 11.67
CA ALA A 29 12.21 3.96 10.25
C ALA A 29 13.65 3.48 10.00
N GLU A 30 14.62 3.97 10.76
CA GLU A 30 16.03 3.65 10.60
C GLU A 30 16.32 2.14 10.77
N LYS A 31 15.52 1.46 11.59
CA LYS A 31 15.64 0.01 11.76
C LYS A 31 14.91 -0.74 10.66
N TRP A 32 13.79 -0.20 10.19
CA TRP A 32 12.99 -0.78 9.14
C TRP A 32 13.78 -0.91 7.84
N ASP A 33 14.45 0.18 7.42
CA ASP A 33 15.20 0.27 6.17
C ASP A 33 16.47 -0.60 6.18
N ALA A 34 16.93 -1.02 7.36
CA ALA A 34 18.10 -1.90 7.51
C ALA A 34 17.78 -3.39 7.35
N ILE A 35 16.49 -3.77 7.25
CA ILE A 35 16.07 -5.18 7.20
C ILE A 35 15.80 -5.58 5.76
N ASP A 36 16.50 -6.62 5.30
CA ASP A 36 16.14 -7.33 4.08
C ASP A 36 14.96 -8.28 4.39
N TRP A 37 13.74 -7.77 4.19
CA TRP A 37 12.51 -8.46 4.58
C TRP A 37 12.30 -9.78 3.82
N TRP A 38 12.76 -9.86 2.58
CA TRP A 38 12.50 -10.99 1.69
C TRP A 38 13.67 -11.96 1.53
N SER A 39 14.78 -11.76 2.28
CA SER A 39 16.03 -12.53 2.12
C SER A 39 15.87 -14.04 2.21
N ARG A 40 14.91 -14.53 2.99
CA ARG A 40 14.71 -15.98 3.26
C ARG A 40 13.35 -16.51 2.85
N HIS A 41 12.49 -15.64 2.36
CA HIS A 41 11.13 -15.98 1.97
C HIS A 41 10.90 -15.57 0.52
N GLN A 42 10.25 -16.45 -0.22
CA GLN A 42 9.76 -16.13 -1.55
C GLN A 42 8.28 -16.50 -1.63
N PRO A 43 7.45 -15.70 -2.31
CA PRO A 43 6.03 -15.98 -2.40
C PRO A 43 5.78 -17.24 -3.25
N PRO A 44 4.58 -17.83 -3.19
CA PRO A 44 4.18 -18.94 -4.07
C PRO A 44 4.38 -18.61 -5.55
N SER A 45 4.68 -19.63 -6.36
CA SER A 45 4.99 -19.45 -7.80
C SER A 45 3.85 -18.83 -8.63
N ASP A 46 2.60 -18.90 -8.16
CA ASP A 46 1.43 -18.29 -8.80
C ASP A 46 1.18 -16.82 -8.36
N PHE A 47 2.05 -16.24 -7.50
CA PHE A 47 1.86 -14.92 -6.92
C PHE A 47 1.70 -13.82 -7.98
N GLN A 48 2.60 -13.77 -8.96
CA GLN A 48 2.52 -12.78 -10.05
C GLN A 48 1.27 -12.99 -10.93
N THR A 49 0.87 -14.22 -11.16
CA THR A 49 -0.36 -14.56 -11.90
C THR A 49 -1.59 -14.03 -11.16
N ARG A 50 -1.61 -14.14 -9.83
CA ARG A 50 -2.69 -13.58 -9.01
C ARG A 50 -2.72 -12.06 -9.07
N ILE A 51 -1.56 -11.40 -9.04
CA ILE A 51 -1.49 -9.94 -9.22
C ILE A 51 -2.05 -9.54 -10.59
N ALA A 52 -1.64 -10.24 -11.65
CA ALA A 52 -2.11 -9.97 -13.01
C ALA A 52 -3.63 -10.19 -13.21
N ALA A 53 -4.25 -11.02 -12.37
CA ALA A 53 -5.70 -11.18 -12.34
C ALA A 53 -6.42 -10.01 -11.63
N LEU A 54 -5.73 -9.23 -10.78
CA LEU A 54 -6.30 -8.08 -10.07
C LEU A 54 -6.16 -6.78 -10.86
N LEU A 55 -4.98 -6.55 -11.44
CA LEU A 55 -4.63 -5.32 -12.13
C LEU A 55 -3.90 -5.65 -13.45
N PRO A 56 -4.12 -4.86 -14.52
CA PRO A 56 -3.40 -5.04 -15.77
C PRO A 56 -1.91 -4.77 -15.59
N ALA A 57 -1.06 -5.50 -16.32
CA ALA A 57 0.37 -5.23 -16.37
C ALA A 57 0.62 -3.84 -16.95
N TYR A 58 1.64 -3.18 -16.44
CA TYR A 58 2.04 -1.83 -16.81
C TYR A 58 3.55 -1.80 -17.11
N ASP A 59 3.98 -1.00 -18.07
CA ASP A 59 5.37 -0.90 -18.47
C ASP A 59 6.22 -0.26 -17.36
N SER A 60 7.28 -0.94 -16.96
CA SER A 60 8.23 -0.47 -15.96
C SER A 60 9.38 0.30 -16.62
N TRP A 61 9.94 1.26 -15.88
CA TRP A 61 11.19 1.95 -16.25
C TRP A 61 12.45 1.13 -15.96
N SER A 62 12.35 0.03 -15.22
CA SER A 62 13.44 -0.89 -14.88
C SER A 62 13.03 -2.33 -15.15
N THR A 63 14.01 -3.14 -15.54
CA THR A 63 13.81 -4.59 -15.72
C THR A 63 13.68 -5.35 -14.41
N GLU A 64 14.10 -4.77 -13.30
CA GLU A 64 14.03 -5.34 -11.95
C GLU A 64 12.71 -5.03 -11.24
N ILE A 65 11.87 -4.16 -11.82
CA ILE A 65 10.59 -3.78 -11.25
C ILE A 65 9.46 -4.26 -12.17
N LEU A 66 8.60 -5.11 -11.62
CA LEU A 66 7.36 -5.50 -12.29
C LEU A 66 6.23 -4.64 -11.75
N MET A 67 5.38 -4.13 -12.64
CA MET A 67 4.30 -3.20 -12.27
C MET A 67 2.95 -3.65 -12.82
N TRP A 68 1.92 -3.47 -12.00
CA TRP A 68 0.52 -3.66 -12.38
C TRP A 68 -0.32 -2.49 -11.91
N GLY A 69 -1.32 -2.12 -12.69
CA GLY A 69 -2.19 -0.98 -12.43
C GLY A 69 -1.78 0.27 -13.19
N SER A 70 -1.78 1.44 -12.55
CA SER A 70 -1.34 2.70 -13.15
C SER A 70 -0.82 3.69 -12.12
N GLU A 71 -0.02 4.67 -12.55
CA GLU A 71 0.53 5.70 -11.65
C GLU A 71 -0.55 6.50 -10.91
N ASP A 72 -1.64 6.80 -11.59
CA ASP A 72 -2.72 7.65 -11.07
C ASP A 72 -3.83 6.87 -10.36
N SER A 73 -3.71 5.56 -10.22
CA SER A 73 -4.74 4.70 -9.65
C SER A 73 -4.14 3.64 -8.71
N ASP A 74 -4.86 2.50 -8.52
CA ASP A 74 -4.33 1.37 -7.78
C ASP A 74 -3.12 0.79 -8.50
N ARG A 75 -2.10 0.42 -7.73
CA ARG A 75 -0.85 -0.07 -8.29
C ARG A 75 -0.19 -1.08 -7.36
N ILE A 76 0.40 -2.11 -7.95
CA ILE A 76 1.26 -3.07 -7.27
C ILE A 76 2.63 -3.05 -7.95
N HIS A 77 3.69 -2.90 -7.16
CA HIS A 77 5.07 -3.07 -7.60
C HIS A 77 5.66 -4.29 -6.93
N VAL A 78 6.44 -5.04 -7.69
CA VAL A 78 7.28 -6.13 -7.23
C VAL A 78 8.70 -5.81 -7.65
N CYS A 79 9.58 -5.54 -6.69
CA CYS A 79 10.99 -5.34 -6.91
C CYS A 79 11.72 -6.67 -6.80
N LEU A 80 12.58 -6.94 -7.78
CA LEU A 80 13.41 -8.13 -7.88
C LEU A 80 14.87 -7.73 -7.68
N ASP A 81 15.71 -8.67 -7.28
CA ASP A 81 17.15 -8.49 -7.24
C ASP A 81 17.74 -8.29 -8.65
N GLU A 82 19.02 -7.94 -8.74
CA GLU A 82 19.74 -7.74 -9.99
C GLU A 82 19.71 -8.97 -10.92
N THR A 83 19.60 -10.17 -10.34
CA THR A 83 19.49 -11.43 -11.11
C THR A 83 18.07 -11.70 -11.60
N ARG A 84 17.08 -10.99 -11.07
CA ARG A 84 15.64 -11.18 -11.30
C ARG A 84 15.10 -12.54 -10.83
N GLU A 85 15.84 -13.19 -9.96
CA GLU A 85 15.47 -14.53 -9.42
C GLU A 85 14.78 -14.41 -8.06
N ARG A 86 15.05 -13.34 -7.32
CA ARG A 86 14.54 -13.16 -5.97
C ARG A 86 13.71 -11.88 -5.85
N LEU A 87 12.63 -11.97 -5.11
CA LEU A 87 11.82 -10.84 -4.74
C LEU A 87 12.46 -10.12 -3.55
N GLU A 88 12.55 -8.80 -3.61
CA GLU A 88 13.08 -7.92 -2.56
C GLU A 88 12.02 -7.04 -1.92
N GLU A 89 10.98 -6.64 -2.68
CA GLU A 89 9.90 -5.81 -2.15
C GLU A 89 8.59 -6.04 -2.90
N VAL A 90 7.49 -5.97 -2.16
CA VAL A 90 6.15 -5.80 -2.74
C VAL A 90 5.50 -4.58 -2.12
N SER A 91 5.26 -3.57 -2.94
CA SER A 91 4.56 -2.35 -2.52
C SER A 91 3.23 -2.20 -3.26
N VAL A 92 2.25 -1.67 -2.56
CA VAL A 92 0.89 -1.45 -3.07
C VAL A 92 0.47 -0.03 -2.80
N ARG A 93 -0.19 0.59 -3.78
CA ARG A 93 -0.88 1.87 -3.62
C ARG A 93 -2.34 1.72 -3.98
N ILE A 94 -3.20 2.18 -3.09
CA ILE A 94 -4.65 2.17 -3.25
C ILE A 94 -5.13 3.61 -3.46
N ASP A 95 -5.84 3.85 -4.54
CA ASP A 95 -6.43 5.15 -4.87
C ASP A 95 -7.73 5.36 -4.07
N LEU A 96 -7.70 6.29 -3.13
CA LEU A 96 -8.82 6.58 -2.24
C LEU A 96 -9.85 7.57 -2.81
N ARG A 97 -9.63 8.10 -4.03
CA ARG A 97 -10.62 8.97 -4.71
C ARG A 97 -11.84 8.19 -5.20
N LYS A 98 -11.75 6.88 -5.24
CA LYS A 98 -12.80 5.93 -5.64
C LYS A 98 -13.08 4.90 -4.55
N PRO A 99 -14.20 4.15 -4.62
CA PRO A 99 -14.46 3.05 -3.70
C PRO A 99 -13.33 2.02 -3.74
N CYS A 100 -12.69 1.75 -2.59
CA CYS A 100 -11.50 0.89 -2.50
C CYS A 100 -11.78 -0.51 -1.91
N GLN A 101 -13.04 -0.84 -1.58
CA GLN A 101 -13.38 -2.08 -0.86
C GLN A 101 -12.98 -3.34 -1.65
N GLN A 102 -13.17 -3.33 -2.97
CA GLN A 102 -12.86 -4.48 -3.80
C GLN A 102 -11.36 -4.74 -3.85
N ILE A 103 -10.57 -3.69 -4.12
CA ILE A 103 -9.10 -3.83 -4.16
C ILE A 103 -8.54 -4.15 -2.77
N ALA A 104 -9.06 -3.55 -1.69
CA ALA A 104 -8.63 -3.85 -0.33
C ALA A 104 -8.85 -5.32 0.04
N ARG A 105 -10.01 -5.91 -0.33
CA ARG A 105 -10.27 -7.34 -0.13
C ARG A 105 -9.27 -8.20 -0.91
N ALA A 106 -9.08 -7.90 -2.19
CA ALA A 106 -8.16 -8.64 -3.05
C ALA A 106 -6.70 -8.57 -2.56
N ILE A 107 -6.26 -7.41 -2.06
CA ILE A 107 -4.92 -7.24 -1.45
C ILE A 107 -4.79 -8.04 -0.16
N SER A 108 -5.82 -8.05 0.70
CA SER A 108 -5.82 -8.87 1.92
C SER A 108 -5.71 -10.36 1.59
N ASP A 109 -6.50 -10.83 0.63
CA ASP A 109 -6.48 -12.24 0.20
C ASP A 109 -5.11 -12.61 -0.43
N LEU A 110 -4.52 -11.72 -1.22
CA LEU A 110 -3.20 -11.91 -1.82
C LEU A 110 -2.09 -11.99 -0.76
N ALA A 111 -2.14 -11.14 0.25
CA ALA A 111 -1.18 -11.15 1.35
C ALA A 111 -1.29 -12.42 2.20
N GLN A 112 -2.51 -12.88 2.49
CA GLN A 112 -2.74 -14.17 3.16
C GLN A 112 -2.20 -15.34 2.34
N HIS A 113 -2.44 -15.35 1.02
CA HIS A 113 -1.93 -16.39 0.12
C HIS A 113 -0.40 -16.44 0.10
N ALA A 114 0.27 -15.30 0.20
CA ALA A 114 1.72 -15.17 0.22
C ALA A 114 2.34 -15.36 1.61
N ASP A 115 1.55 -15.71 2.63
CA ASP A 115 1.95 -15.77 4.05
C ASP A 115 2.67 -14.49 4.53
N CYS A 116 2.08 -13.35 4.20
CA CYS A 116 2.58 -12.04 4.58
C CYS A 116 1.66 -11.36 5.60
N VAL A 117 2.21 -10.48 6.39
CA VAL A 117 1.50 -9.38 7.05
C VAL A 117 1.57 -8.14 6.17
N LEU A 118 0.70 -7.18 6.40
CA LEU A 118 0.74 -5.88 5.75
C LEU A 118 1.45 -4.87 6.64
N ALA A 119 2.16 -3.93 6.03
CA ALA A 119 2.77 -2.83 6.75
C ALA A 119 2.35 -1.49 6.13
N ALA A 120 1.99 -0.53 6.97
CA ALA A 120 1.66 0.83 6.57
C ALA A 120 2.57 1.85 7.26
N TRP A 121 2.66 3.04 6.68
CA TRP A 121 3.35 4.15 7.30
C TRP A 121 2.63 4.61 8.60
N PRO A 122 3.33 4.96 9.70
CA PRO A 122 4.78 4.96 9.89
C PRO A 122 5.32 3.63 10.43
N HIS A 123 5.57 2.67 9.55
CA HIS A 123 6.24 1.38 9.82
C HIS A 123 5.57 0.58 10.95
N HIS A 124 4.30 0.26 10.79
CA HIS A 124 3.61 -0.71 11.63
C HIS A 124 3.04 -1.85 10.79
N THR A 125 3.16 -3.06 11.30
CA THR A 125 2.62 -4.26 10.67
C THR A 125 1.27 -4.63 11.27
N PHE A 126 0.42 -5.28 10.47
CA PHE A 126 -0.90 -5.76 10.87
C PHE A 126 -1.32 -6.98 10.07
N GLU A 127 -2.21 -7.77 10.65
CA GLU A 127 -2.75 -8.96 9.98
C GLU A 127 -3.54 -8.60 8.72
N PRO A 128 -3.38 -9.35 7.62
CA PRO A 128 -3.97 -9.04 6.33
C PRO A 128 -5.44 -9.47 6.25
N SER A 129 -6.32 -8.89 7.09
CA SER A 129 -7.76 -9.05 6.95
C SER A 129 -8.39 -7.83 6.28
N PHE A 130 -9.49 -8.04 5.57
CA PHE A 130 -10.22 -6.96 4.92
C PHE A 130 -10.63 -5.88 5.93
N GLU A 131 -11.19 -6.28 7.08
CA GLU A 131 -11.64 -5.38 8.14
C GLU A 131 -10.50 -4.56 8.70
N ARG A 132 -9.34 -5.19 8.93
CA ARG A 132 -8.16 -4.52 9.46
C ARG A 132 -7.60 -3.53 8.44
N LEU A 133 -7.44 -3.93 7.17
CA LEU A 133 -6.97 -3.04 6.12
C LEU A 133 -7.91 -1.83 5.94
N MET A 134 -9.22 -2.04 5.96
CA MET A 134 -10.18 -0.94 5.87
C MET A 134 -10.10 0.01 7.07
N ALA A 135 -9.82 -0.49 8.27
CA ALA A 135 -9.61 0.34 9.45
C ALA A 135 -8.33 1.20 9.33
N GLU A 136 -7.23 0.62 8.84
CA GLU A 136 -5.98 1.34 8.57
C GLU A 136 -6.18 2.44 7.50
N ILE A 137 -6.84 2.10 6.40
CA ILE A 137 -7.19 3.08 5.36
C ILE A 137 -8.02 4.23 5.96
N ALA A 138 -9.07 3.92 6.71
CA ALA A 138 -9.97 4.93 7.28
C ALA A 138 -9.27 5.89 8.26
N GLY A 139 -8.26 5.40 8.99
CA GLY A 139 -7.44 6.17 9.91
C GLY A 139 -6.29 6.96 9.26
N SER A 140 -6.01 6.73 7.97
CA SER A 140 -4.85 7.29 7.27
C SER A 140 -4.98 8.80 6.99
N GLU A 141 -3.83 9.45 6.78
CA GLU A 141 -3.78 10.85 6.33
C GLU A 141 -4.38 11.01 4.93
N SER A 142 -4.16 10.05 4.04
CA SER A 142 -4.72 10.03 2.69
C SER A 142 -6.25 10.02 2.70
N ALA A 143 -6.86 9.21 3.58
CA ALA A 143 -8.32 9.19 3.72
C ALA A 143 -8.86 10.48 4.33
N ARG A 144 -8.14 11.07 5.29
CA ARG A 144 -8.49 12.40 5.85
C ARG A 144 -8.44 13.47 4.77
N PHE A 145 -7.39 13.47 3.95
CA PHE A 145 -7.24 14.41 2.85
C PHE A 145 -8.40 14.29 1.84
N VAL A 146 -8.72 13.07 1.40
CA VAL A 146 -9.81 12.86 0.43
C VAL A 146 -11.17 13.29 0.99
N ARG A 147 -11.45 13.01 2.28
CA ARG A 147 -12.67 13.49 2.96
C ARG A 147 -12.74 15.02 3.03
N ALA A 148 -11.67 15.64 3.52
CA ALA A 148 -11.60 17.10 3.66
C ALA A 148 -11.74 17.82 2.31
N SER A 149 -11.11 17.28 1.26
CA SER A 149 -11.25 17.82 -0.10
C SER A 149 -12.67 17.72 -0.61
N ARG A 150 -13.37 16.60 -0.36
CA ARG A 150 -14.77 16.42 -0.76
C ARG A 150 -15.69 17.41 -0.04
N GLU A 151 -15.55 17.52 1.27
CA GLU A 151 -16.30 18.50 2.09
C GLU A 151 -16.06 19.92 1.63
N TYR A 152 -14.81 20.28 1.33
CA TYR A 152 -14.43 21.59 0.80
C TYR A 152 -15.10 21.88 -0.56
N PHE A 153 -15.08 20.95 -1.51
CA PHE A 153 -15.72 21.12 -2.80
C PHE A 153 -17.25 21.16 -2.69
N GLU A 154 -17.85 20.40 -1.78
CA GLU A 154 -19.27 20.46 -1.49
C GLU A 154 -19.67 21.82 -0.91
N GLU A 155 -18.86 22.39 0.02
CA GLU A 155 -19.07 23.73 0.56
C GLU A 155 -18.94 24.81 -0.51
N LEU A 156 -17.92 24.75 -1.37
CA LEU A 156 -17.76 25.67 -2.49
C LEU A 156 -18.95 25.64 -3.46
N SER A 157 -19.49 24.45 -3.72
CA SER A 157 -20.65 24.29 -4.60
C SER A 157 -21.93 24.88 -4.00
N ARG A 158 -22.05 24.94 -2.66
CA ARG A 158 -23.19 25.55 -1.95
C ARG A 158 -23.08 27.05 -1.82
N ASP A 159 -21.87 27.59 -1.79
CA ASP A 159 -21.60 29.04 -1.68
C ASP A 159 -20.45 29.43 -2.63
N PRO A 160 -20.76 29.76 -3.90
CA PRO A 160 -19.77 30.14 -4.90
C PRO A 160 -18.97 31.39 -4.57
N ASN A 161 -19.43 32.21 -3.57
CA ASN A 161 -18.74 33.42 -3.13
C ASN A 161 -17.81 33.16 -1.94
N LYS A 162 -17.72 31.93 -1.45
CA LYS A 162 -16.79 31.57 -0.38
C LYS A 162 -15.39 31.52 -0.97
N GLU A 163 -14.67 32.65 -0.88
CA GLU A 163 -13.26 32.70 -1.28
C GLU A 163 -12.47 31.58 -0.60
N ALA A 164 -11.56 30.97 -1.37
CA ALA A 164 -10.64 29.90 -0.94
C ALA A 164 -9.69 30.42 0.16
N ARG A 165 -10.22 30.78 1.32
CA ARG A 165 -9.45 31.19 2.49
C ARG A 165 -9.13 29.97 3.33
N GLY A 166 -7.90 29.48 3.23
CA GLY A 166 -7.43 28.56 4.28
C GLY A 166 -6.32 27.57 3.94
N TRP A 167 -5.82 27.54 2.72
CA TRP A 167 -4.66 26.68 2.40
C TRP A 167 -3.36 27.49 2.37
N THR A 168 -3.13 28.34 3.38
CA THR A 168 -1.78 28.86 3.65
C THR A 168 -1.05 27.88 4.54
N ARG A 169 -0.01 27.27 4.00
CA ARG A 169 1.01 26.54 4.78
C ARG A 169 1.41 27.40 5.98
N LYS A 170 1.28 26.84 7.17
CA LYS A 170 2.10 27.22 8.30
C LYS A 170 3.18 26.20 8.50
#